data_417932725be7b83b421f443decbbaf89
#
_entry.id   417932725be7b83b421f443decbbaf89
#
_cell.length_a   1.000
_cell.length_b   1.000
_cell.length_c   1.000
_cell.angle_alpha   90.00
_cell.angle_beta   90.00
_cell.angle_gamma   90.00
#
_symmetry.space_group_name_H-M   'P 1'
#
loop_
_entity.id
_entity.type
_entity.pdbx_description
1 polymer ?
#
loop_
_entity_poly.entity_id
_entity_poly.type
_entity_poly.pdbx_seq_one_letter_code
_entity_poly.pdbx_strand_id
1 'polypeptide(L)'
;MKKKDDLKRQVNEAILACQDKQAEDVAVLELEKDSGAFTDYFVMCSGANPRQVQAIADAVDERLEVLGLRVTHSEGYKQAEWVLLDYVDFVVHVFSEKARQFYDLERLWKSAKRLEPAELLAKPKARRAATGGTAKSEVKAPAGVARKTRKKQA
;
A
#
# COMPACT_ATOMS: atom_id res chain seq x y z
N MET A 1 -14.14 14.31 -10.50
CA MET A 1 -14.43 14.25 -9.32
C MET A 1 -14.72 12.91 -8.82
N LYS A 2 -15.76 12.34 -9.14
CA LYS A 2 -15.99 11.06 -8.75
C LYS A 2 -14.85 10.17 -9.05
N LYS A 3 -14.25 10.27 -10.16
CA LYS A 3 -13.15 9.48 -10.50
C LYS A 3 -12.04 9.63 -9.52
N LYS A 4 -11.76 10.82 -9.09
CA LYS A 4 -10.71 11.03 -8.17
C LYS A 4 -11.03 10.44 -6.83
N ASP A 5 -12.28 10.51 -6.39
CA ASP A 5 -12.64 9.97 -5.09
C ASP A 5 -12.57 8.46 -5.16
N ASP A 6 -12.93 7.87 -6.26
CA ASP A 6 -12.87 6.42 -6.38
C ASP A 6 -11.42 5.97 -6.37
N LEU A 7 -10.54 6.73 -6.98
CA LEU A 7 -9.15 6.35 -7.01
C LEU A 7 -8.58 6.39 -5.60
N LYS A 8 -8.88 7.42 -4.83
CA LYS A 8 -8.39 7.49 -3.49
C LYS A 8 -8.92 6.35 -2.65
N ARG A 9 -10.15 5.97 -2.88
CA ARG A 9 -10.75 4.88 -2.15
C ARG A 9 -10.02 3.60 -2.50
N GLN A 10 -9.70 3.38 -3.77
CA GLN A 10 -9.00 2.18 -4.18
C GLN A 10 -7.60 2.14 -3.58
N VAL A 11 -6.92 3.29 -3.55
CA VAL A 11 -5.58 3.34 -2.96
C VAL A 11 -5.68 3.05 -1.45
N ASN A 12 -6.72 3.54 -0.79
CA ASN A 12 -6.88 3.30 0.61
C ASN A 12 -7.09 1.81 0.87
N GLU A 13 -7.86 1.14 0.00
CA GLU A 13 -8.09 -0.29 0.19
C GLU A 13 -6.79 -1.05 0.02
N ALA A 14 -5.94 -0.62 -0.90
CA ALA A 14 -4.67 -1.27 -1.08
C ALA A 14 -3.81 -1.10 0.19
N ILE A 15 -3.84 0.11 0.79
CA ILE A 15 -3.07 0.36 1.98
C ILE A 15 -3.58 -0.51 3.13
N LEU A 16 -4.91 -0.64 3.26
CA LEU A 16 -5.46 -1.45 4.32
C LEU A 16 -5.07 -2.91 4.15
N ALA A 17 -5.00 -3.38 2.91
CA ALA A 17 -4.59 -4.75 2.67
C ALA A 17 -3.13 -4.93 3.10
N CYS A 18 -2.28 -3.95 2.81
CA CYS A 18 -0.89 -4.03 3.20
C CYS A 18 -0.78 -4.07 4.72
N GLN A 19 -1.52 -3.21 5.39
CA GLN A 19 -1.45 -3.15 6.83
C GLN A 19 -2.01 -4.41 7.48
N ASP A 20 -3.00 -5.00 6.84
CA ASP A 20 -3.61 -6.19 7.36
C ASP A 20 -2.60 -7.33 7.40
N LYS A 21 -1.59 -7.31 6.55
CA LYS A 21 -0.57 -8.33 6.55
C LYS A 21 0.73 -7.82 7.19
N GLN A 22 0.59 -6.76 7.98
CA GLN A 22 1.71 -6.22 8.71
C GLN A 22 2.87 -5.75 7.85
N ALA A 23 2.57 -5.19 6.69
CA ALA A 23 3.62 -4.66 5.85
C ALA A 23 4.32 -3.52 6.59
N GLU A 24 5.59 -3.35 6.33
CA GLU A 24 6.35 -2.30 6.97
C GLU A 24 6.58 -1.16 6.04
N ASP A 25 6.79 0.01 6.60
CA ASP A 25 7.10 1.21 5.83
C ASP A 25 6.14 1.46 4.67
N VAL A 26 4.87 1.43 4.96
CA VAL A 26 3.87 1.69 3.94
C VAL A 26 3.90 3.17 3.60
N ALA A 27 4.07 3.49 2.35
CA ALA A 27 4.15 4.87 1.91
C ALA A 27 3.42 5.04 0.60
N VAL A 28 2.97 6.23 0.32
CA VAL A 28 2.28 6.52 -0.91
C VAL A 28 2.94 7.72 -1.56
N LEU A 29 3.21 7.63 -2.86
CA LEU A 29 3.75 8.77 -3.57
C LEU A 29 2.68 9.22 -4.57
N GLU A 30 2.36 10.50 -4.54
CA GLU A 30 1.41 11.04 -5.47
C GLU A 30 2.27 11.62 -6.58
N LEU A 31 2.16 11.10 -7.78
CA LEU A 31 3.04 11.49 -8.86
C LEU A 31 2.44 12.66 -9.63
N GLU A 32 3.32 13.56 -10.05
CA GLU A 32 2.84 14.71 -10.77
C GLU A 32 2.59 14.37 -12.21
N LYS A 33 1.63 14.98 -12.80
CA LYS A 33 1.32 14.72 -14.17
C LYS A 33 2.46 14.96 -15.09
N ASP A 34 3.30 15.89 -14.80
CA ASP A 34 4.41 16.20 -15.66
C ASP A 34 5.64 15.37 -15.39
N SER A 35 5.57 14.43 -14.50
CA SER A 35 6.76 13.69 -14.11
C SER A 35 7.18 12.61 -15.07
N GLY A 36 6.34 12.34 -16.04
CA GLY A 36 6.65 11.26 -16.95
C GLY A 36 6.12 9.92 -16.50
N ALA A 37 5.46 9.90 -15.36
CA ALA A 37 4.91 8.66 -14.87
C ALA A 37 3.62 8.37 -15.60
N PHE A 38 3.30 7.11 -15.77
CA PHE A 38 2.08 6.75 -16.41
C PHE A 38 0.95 6.45 -15.43
N THR A 39 1.17 6.71 -14.18
CA THR A 39 0.19 6.38 -13.15
C THR A 39 0.10 7.55 -12.18
N ASP A 40 -0.91 7.60 -11.36
CA ASP A 40 -1.10 8.72 -10.45
C ASP A 40 -0.51 8.49 -9.07
N TYR A 41 -0.46 7.24 -8.64
CA TYR A 41 0.07 6.94 -7.30
C TYR A 41 0.93 5.71 -7.30
N PHE A 42 1.91 5.68 -6.39
CA PHE A 42 2.65 4.47 -6.10
C PHE A 42 2.32 4.17 -4.65
N VAL A 43 1.97 2.93 -4.36
CA VAL A 43 1.77 2.50 -2.98
C VAL A 43 2.93 1.55 -2.74
N MET A 44 3.76 1.82 -1.73
CA MET A 44 4.93 1.01 -1.48
C MET A 44 4.96 0.48 -0.08
N CYS A 45 5.48 -0.71 0.10
CA CYS A 45 5.64 -1.26 1.42
C CYS A 45 6.70 -2.35 1.38
N SER A 46 7.04 -2.90 2.51
CA SER A 46 8.05 -3.93 2.61
C SER A 46 7.58 -5.10 3.41
N GLY A 47 8.11 -6.27 3.13
CA GLY A 47 7.85 -7.45 3.91
C GLY A 47 9.16 -8.01 4.41
N ALA A 48 9.12 -8.69 5.51
CA ALA A 48 10.34 -9.19 6.16
C ALA A 48 10.87 -10.47 5.53
N ASN A 49 10.05 -11.18 4.80
CA ASN A 49 10.51 -12.41 4.17
C ASN A 49 9.66 -12.66 2.93
N PRO A 50 10.07 -13.57 2.07
CA PRO A 50 9.37 -13.80 0.81
C PRO A 50 7.91 -14.19 0.99
N ARG A 51 7.63 -14.98 1.99
CA ARG A 51 6.28 -15.39 2.24
C ARG A 51 5.41 -14.22 2.60
N GLN A 52 5.91 -13.30 3.38
CA GLN A 52 5.15 -12.13 3.76
C GLN A 52 4.96 -11.22 2.55
N VAL A 53 5.98 -11.08 1.71
CA VAL A 53 5.88 -10.26 0.52
C VAL A 53 4.76 -10.80 -0.37
N GLN A 54 4.70 -12.12 -0.53
CA GLN A 54 3.66 -12.72 -1.34
C GLN A 54 2.29 -12.59 -0.68
N ALA A 55 2.23 -12.72 0.62
CA ALA A 55 0.97 -12.59 1.32
C ALA A 55 0.40 -11.18 1.20
N ILE A 56 1.28 -10.18 1.22
CA ILE A 56 0.84 -8.81 1.06
C ILE A 56 0.28 -8.62 -0.34
N ALA A 57 1.00 -9.13 -1.34
CA ALA A 57 0.56 -8.98 -2.72
C ALA A 57 -0.79 -9.67 -2.93
N ASP A 58 -0.97 -10.85 -2.35
CA ASP A 58 -2.22 -11.56 -2.48
C ASP A 58 -3.35 -10.80 -1.80
N ALA A 59 -3.08 -10.21 -0.65
CA ALA A 59 -4.11 -9.49 0.08
C ALA A 59 -4.57 -8.27 -0.70
N VAL A 60 -3.62 -7.57 -1.34
CA VAL A 60 -3.97 -6.40 -2.13
C VAL A 60 -4.84 -6.84 -3.29
N ASP A 61 -4.44 -7.89 -3.98
CA ASP A 61 -5.16 -8.34 -5.14
C ASP A 61 -6.58 -8.78 -4.77
N GLU A 62 -6.72 -9.53 -3.72
CA GLU A 62 -8.02 -9.98 -3.29
C GLU A 62 -8.92 -8.86 -2.85
N ARG A 63 -8.36 -7.91 -2.12
CA ARG A 63 -9.16 -6.83 -1.61
C ARG A 63 -9.65 -5.94 -2.73
N LEU A 64 -8.80 -5.68 -3.72
CA LEU A 64 -9.19 -4.84 -4.83
C LEU A 64 -10.15 -5.57 -5.77
N GLU A 65 -10.05 -6.86 -5.83
CA GLU A 65 -10.94 -7.61 -6.66
C GLU A 65 -12.36 -7.51 -6.13
N VAL A 66 -12.52 -7.44 -4.84
CA VAL A 66 -13.82 -7.28 -4.24
C VAL A 66 -14.45 -5.97 -4.69
N LEU A 67 -13.63 -4.98 -5.00
CA LEU A 67 -14.13 -3.71 -5.49
C LEU A 67 -14.32 -3.73 -7.00
N GLY A 68 -14.09 -4.85 -7.62
CA GLY A 68 -14.25 -4.96 -9.05
C GLY A 68 -13.02 -4.54 -9.83
N LEU A 69 -11.89 -4.39 -9.15
CA LEU A 69 -10.69 -3.93 -9.81
C LEU A 69 -9.72 -5.06 -10.01
N ARG A 70 -9.38 -5.39 -11.24
CA ARG A 70 -8.44 -6.43 -11.51
C ARG A 70 -7.08 -5.91 -11.87
N VAL A 71 -6.05 -6.61 -11.43
CA VAL A 71 -4.69 -6.18 -11.70
C VAL A 71 -4.46 -6.33 -13.20
N THR A 72 -3.92 -5.30 -13.82
CA THR A 72 -3.68 -5.30 -15.25
C THR A 72 -2.40 -6.04 -15.57
N HIS A 73 -1.41 -5.91 -14.72
CA HIS A 73 -0.13 -6.54 -14.97
C HIS A 73 0.57 -6.76 -13.64
N SER A 74 1.16 -7.90 -13.44
CA SER A 74 1.89 -8.12 -12.21
C SER A 74 3.20 -8.80 -12.52
N GLU A 75 4.23 -8.52 -11.74
CA GLU A 75 5.53 -9.11 -11.93
C GLU A 75 6.20 -9.37 -10.61
N GLY A 76 7.11 -10.28 -10.61
CA GLY A 76 7.99 -10.51 -9.46
C GLY A 76 7.44 -11.36 -8.33
N TYR A 77 6.26 -11.90 -8.49
CA TYR A 77 5.63 -12.65 -7.40
C TYR A 77 6.49 -13.83 -6.95
N LYS A 78 7.02 -14.59 -7.85
CA LYS A 78 7.79 -15.74 -7.48
C LYS A 78 9.06 -15.40 -6.76
N GLN A 79 9.80 -14.41 -7.20
CA GLN A 79 11.04 -14.07 -6.58
C GLN A 79 10.77 -13.38 -5.25
N ALA A 80 9.62 -12.74 -5.12
CA ALA A 80 9.22 -12.08 -3.90
C ALA A 80 10.22 -11.07 -3.36
N GLU A 81 10.94 -10.39 -4.27
CA GLU A 81 11.82 -9.34 -3.85
C GLU A 81 11.22 -8.00 -4.20
N TRP A 82 10.50 -7.95 -5.29
CA TRP A 82 9.85 -6.71 -5.71
C TRP A 82 8.63 -7.17 -6.50
N VAL A 83 7.47 -7.19 -5.87
CA VAL A 83 6.25 -7.57 -6.55
C VAL A 83 5.56 -6.30 -6.99
N LEU A 84 5.25 -6.20 -8.26
CA LEU A 84 4.62 -5.03 -8.81
C LEU A 84 3.22 -5.40 -9.24
N LEU A 85 2.24 -4.65 -8.77
CA LEU A 85 0.85 -4.87 -9.16
C LEU A 85 0.34 -3.59 -9.79
N ASP A 86 0.13 -3.64 -11.09
CA ASP A 86 -0.24 -2.47 -11.85
C ASP A 86 -1.76 -2.40 -12.03
N TYR A 87 -2.37 -1.36 -11.48
CA TYR A 87 -3.80 -1.15 -11.61
C TYR A 87 -4.10 0.06 -12.48
N VAL A 88 -3.14 0.45 -13.30
CA VAL A 88 -3.24 1.57 -14.24
C VAL A 88 -3.19 2.93 -13.56
N ASP A 89 -4.14 3.28 -12.75
CA ASP A 89 -4.13 4.58 -12.09
C ASP A 89 -3.23 4.60 -10.87
N PHE A 90 -2.86 3.43 -10.39
CA PHE A 90 -1.88 3.36 -9.31
C PHE A 90 -1.16 2.02 -9.41
N VAL A 91 0.02 1.95 -8.87
CA VAL A 91 0.84 0.75 -8.90
C VAL A 91 1.24 0.43 -7.48
N VAL A 92 1.08 -0.82 -7.07
CA VAL A 92 1.47 -1.22 -5.73
C VAL A 92 2.81 -1.94 -5.85
N HIS A 93 3.77 -1.53 -5.03
CA HIS A 93 5.10 -2.12 -5.02
C HIS A 93 5.33 -2.75 -3.66
N VAL A 94 5.51 -4.06 -3.64
CA VAL A 94 5.77 -4.76 -2.39
C VAL A 94 7.19 -5.27 -2.47
N PHE A 95 8.07 -4.79 -1.60
CA PHE A 95 9.47 -5.12 -1.65
C PHE A 95 9.91 -5.99 -0.49
N SER A 96 10.99 -6.70 -0.66
CA SER A 96 11.66 -7.27 0.49
C SER A 96 12.38 -6.08 1.12
N GLU A 97 12.79 -6.17 2.34
CA GLU A 97 13.44 -5.07 2.99
C GLU A 97 14.69 -4.66 2.24
N LYS A 98 15.45 -5.61 1.78
CA LYS A 98 16.63 -5.35 1.07
C LYS A 98 16.36 -4.67 -0.25
N ALA A 99 15.38 -5.15 -1.00
CA ALA A 99 15.06 -4.55 -2.27
C ALA A 99 14.54 -3.13 -2.10
N ARG A 100 13.80 -2.85 -1.02
CA ARG A 100 13.28 -1.53 -0.77
C ARG A 100 14.44 -0.54 -0.68
N GLN A 101 15.48 -0.89 0.02
CA GLN A 101 16.61 -0.02 0.18
C GLN A 101 17.42 0.05 -1.10
N PHE A 102 17.58 -1.05 -1.77
CA PHE A 102 18.40 -1.09 -2.97
C PHE A 102 17.80 -0.25 -4.10
N TYR A 103 16.51 -0.41 -4.38
CA TYR A 103 15.90 0.31 -5.47
C TYR A 103 15.51 1.72 -5.11
N ASP A 104 15.13 1.93 -3.86
CA ASP A 104 14.85 3.28 -3.38
C ASP A 104 14.03 4.13 -4.32
N LEU A 105 12.84 3.68 -4.66
CA LEU A 105 11.99 4.42 -5.57
C LEU A 105 11.67 5.83 -5.08
N GLU A 106 11.62 6.01 -3.78
CA GLU A 106 11.31 7.31 -3.23
C GLU A 106 12.35 8.32 -3.67
N ARG A 107 13.59 7.87 -3.85
CA ARG A 107 14.62 8.77 -4.24
C ARG A 107 14.53 9.06 -5.72
N LEU A 108 14.14 8.07 -6.52
CA LEU A 108 14.03 8.27 -7.93
C LEU A 108 12.89 9.23 -8.24
N TRP A 109 11.85 9.23 -7.43
CA TRP A 109 10.72 10.09 -7.66
C TRP A 109 10.64 11.20 -6.63
N LYS A 110 11.80 11.87 -6.39
CA LYS A 110 11.83 12.91 -5.43
C LYS A 110 10.84 13.99 -5.61
N SER A 111 10.41 14.29 -6.82
CA SER A 111 9.48 15.37 -7.02
C SER A 111 8.07 14.95 -6.66
N ALA A 112 7.84 13.67 -6.40
CA ALA A 112 6.52 13.23 -6.07
C ALA A 112 6.18 13.63 -4.65
N LYS A 113 4.91 13.82 -4.38
CA LYS A 113 4.50 14.21 -3.06
C LYS A 113 4.35 12.95 -2.26
N ARG A 114 5.00 12.86 -1.12
CA ARG A 114 4.88 11.69 -0.29
C ARG A 114 3.72 11.88 0.66
N LEU A 115 2.80 10.93 0.67
CA LEU A 115 1.66 10.99 1.54
C LEU A 115 1.78 9.88 2.55
N GLU A 116 1.40 10.14 3.77
CA GLU A 116 1.43 9.08 4.75
C GLU A 116 0.12 8.35 4.65
N PRO A 117 0.08 7.07 4.91
CA PRO A 117 -1.14 6.33 4.82
C PRO A 117 -2.28 6.95 5.60
N ALA A 118 -1.96 7.52 6.74
CA ALA A 118 -2.98 8.13 7.55
C ALA A 118 -3.68 9.26 6.83
N GLU A 119 -2.99 9.96 5.97
CA GLU A 119 -3.59 11.05 5.27
C GLU A 119 -4.65 10.58 4.29
N LEU A 120 -4.45 9.42 3.70
CA LEU A 120 -5.42 8.91 2.78
C LEU A 120 -6.53 8.17 3.48
N LEU A 121 -6.23 7.56 4.59
CA LEU A 121 -7.25 6.84 5.32
C LEU A 121 -8.18 7.77 6.06
N ALA A 122 -7.72 8.96 6.35
CA ALA A 122 -8.54 9.89 7.08
C ALA A 122 -9.63 10.38 6.19
N LYS A 123 -10.84 10.30 6.62
CA LYS A 123 -11.86 10.78 5.82
C LYS A 123 -12.09 12.16 6.14
N PRO A 124 -12.60 12.86 5.31
CA PRO A 124 -12.84 14.24 5.50
C PRO A 124 -13.53 14.49 6.77
N LYS A 125 -14.49 13.76 7.07
CA LYS A 125 -15.13 13.99 8.17
C LYS A 125 -14.51 13.50 9.25
N ALA A 126 -13.69 12.78 9.06
CA ALA A 126 -13.03 12.16 10.06
C ALA A 126 -12.55 13.15 10.92
N ARG A 127 -12.50 14.18 10.53
CA ARG A 127 -11.95 15.07 11.28
C ARG A 127 -12.30 14.89 12.59
N ARG A 128 -13.27 14.51 12.88
CA ARG A 128 -13.59 14.42 14.10
C ARG A 128 -12.90 13.49 14.71
N ALA A 129 -12.70 12.77 14.23
CA ALA A 129 -12.12 11.74 14.77
C ALA A 129 -10.98 12.10 15.29
N ALA A 130 -10.77 12.80 14.91
CA ALA A 130 -9.67 13.09 15.32
C ALA A 130 -9.46 12.72 16.47
N THR A 131 -10.00 12.60 16.79
CA THR A 131 -9.64 12.27 17.81
C THR A 131 -8.90 11.58 17.80
N GLY A 132 -8.90 11.29 17.24
CA GLY A 132 -8.21 10.62 17.22
C GLY A 132 -7.38 10.30 17.40
N GLY A 133 -7.21 10.43 17.32
CA GLY A 133 -6.21 10.14 17.51
C GLY A 133 -6.06 9.16 17.94
N THR A 134 -6.53 8.79 18.13
CA THR A 134 -6.26 7.86 18.63
C THR A 134 -5.77 7.10 18.05
N ALA A 135 -6.05 7.07 17.43
CA ALA A 135 -5.59 6.24 16.91
C ALA A 135 -4.47 5.91 17.06
N LYS A 136 -4.09 6.17 17.05
CA LYS A 136 -2.99 5.91 17.14
C LYS A 136 -2.72 4.99 17.78
N SER A 137 -3.04 4.78 18.05
CA SER A 137 -2.59 3.98 18.73
C SER A 137 -2.70 2.92 18.28
N GLU A 138 -3.32 2.74 17.72
CA GLU A 138 -3.32 1.83 17.33
C GLU A 138 -2.53 1.33 16.92
N VAL A 139 -2.41 1.53 16.55
CA VAL A 139 -1.57 1.17 16.04
C VAL A 139 -0.86 0.47 16.62
N LYS A 140 -0.57 0.33 17.11
CA LYS A 140 0.24 -0.27 17.65
C LYS A 140 -0.13 -1.35 18.02
N ALA A 141 -0.74 -1.38 18.24
CA ALA A 141 -1.02 -2.41 18.77
C ALA A 141 -1.16 -3.29 17.91
N PRO A 142 -1.52 -3.01 17.22
CA PRO A 142 -1.75 -3.81 16.33
C PRO A 142 -0.95 -4.80 16.13
N ALA A 143 -0.17 -4.60 16.36
CA ALA A 143 0.72 -5.55 16.25
C ALA A 143 0.15 -6.81 16.61
N GLY A 144 -0.33 -6.92 17.65
CA GLY A 144 -0.69 -8.15 18.10
C GLY A 144 -1.63 -8.81 17.21
N VAL A 145 -2.53 -8.18 16.75
CA VAL A 145 -3.40 -8.74 15.92
C VAL A 145 -2.80 -9.37 14.82
N ALA A 146 -1.92 -8.79 14.29
CA ALA A 146 -1.28 -9.34 13.19
C ALA A 146 -0.90 -10.69 13.41
N ARG A 147 -0.44 -11.02 14.52
CA ARG A 147 -0.03 -12.25 14.75
C ARG A 147 -1.02 -13.24 14.46
N LYS A 148 -2.15 -13.10 14.89
CA LYS A 148 -3.06 -14.06 14.68
C LYS A 148 -3.22 -14.33 13.30
N THR A 149 -3.23 -13.39 12.55
CA THR A 149 -3.43 -13.63 11.18
C THR A 149 -2.45 -14.52 10.67
N ARG A 150 -1.26 -14.35 11.04
CA ARG A 150 -0.27 -15.15 10.56
C ARG A 150 -0.53 -16.52 10.78
N LYS A 151 -0.94 -16.89 11.85
CA LYS A 151 -1.11 -18.17 12.10
C LYS A 151 -2.00 -18.78 11.17
N LYS A 152 -2.98 -18.24 10.82
CA LYS A 152 -3.79 -18.81 9.95
C LYS A 152 -3.22 -19.15 8.73
N GLN A 153 -2.47 -18.43 8.23
CA GLN A 153 -1.88 -18.68 7.05
C GLN A 153 -1.09 -19.76 7.07
N ALA A 154 -0.58 -19.99 8.01
CA ALA A 154 0.34 -21.03 8.05
C ALA A 154 -0.41 -22.24 7.86
#